data_ba56749a9efa2915942187aefe483bc2
#
_entry.id   ba56749a9efa2915942187aefe483bc2
#
_cell.length_a   1.000
_cell.length_b   1.000
_cell.length_c   1.000
_cell.angle_alpha   90.00
_cell.angle_beta   90.00
_cell.angle_gamma   90.00
#
_symmetry.space_group_name_H-M   'P 1'
#
loop_
_entity.id
_entity.type
_entity.pdbx_description
1 polymer ?
#
loop_
_entity_poly.entity_id
_entity_poly.type
_entity_poly.pdbx_seq_one_letter_code
_entity_poly.pdbx_strand_id
1 'polypeptide(L)'
;LRKLIDGEKMKRTIRRISHEIIERNNNLSNLVILGVMKNGVPLAKMIKENILKIENIDVPLHNLDISGYRDDITVDNFTKLDVDLTNKVVIIVDDVLFTGRTARASMDAIIDLGRPSKIQFAVLIDRGHRELPIRADYVGKNMPTSFNESVQVNFYEEAGVFILNKEK
;
A
#
# COMPACT_ATOMS: atom_id res chain seq x y z
N LEU A 1 -12.01 20.40 4.55
CA LEU A 1 -11.87 18.98 4.85
C LEU A 1 -13.23 18.29 4.74
N ARG A 2 -13.38 17.40 3.80
CA ARG A 2 -14.62 16.66 3.59
C ARG A 2 -14.40 15.18 3.81
N LYS A 3 -15.19 14.55 4.70
CA LYS A 3 -15.14 13.12 4.94
C LYS A 3 -15.84 12.38 3.81
N LEU A 4 -15.15 11.41 3.20
CA LEU A 4 -15.69 10.58 2.12
C LEU A 4 -16.04 9.16 2.60
N ILE A 5 -15.27 8.63 3.52
CA ILE A 5 -15.47 7.31 4.09
C ILE A 5 -15.25 7.41 5.59
N ASP A 6 -16.20 6.90 6.37
CA ASP A 6 -16.07 6.82 7.83
C ASP A 6 -15.20 5.61 8.25
N GLY A 7 -14.86 5.56 9.54
CA GLY A 7 -14.01 4.52 10.08
C GLY A 7 -14.58 3.11 9.96
N GLU A 8 -15.89 2.94 10.11
CA GLU A 8 -16.54 1.64 10.00
C GLU A 8 -16.51 1.11 8.56
N LYS A 9 -16.81 1.97 7.60
CA LYS A 9 -16.72 1.62 6.17
C LYS A 9 -15.28 1.34 5.76
N MET A 10 -14.32 2.09 6.29
CA MET A 10 -12.90 1.84 6.05
C MET A 10 -12.47 0.46 6.55
N LYS A 11 -12.87 0.08 7.76
CA LYS A 11 -12.59 -1.26 8.32
C LYS A 11 -13.17 -2.37 7.45
N ARG A 12 -14.42 -2.23 6.99
CA ARG A 12 -15.04 -3.21 6.09
C ARG A 12 -14.30 -3.32 4.76
N THR A 13 -13.87 -2.20 4.22
CA THR A 13 -13.09 -2.13 2.98
C THR A 13 -11.75 -2.84 3.12
N ILE A 14 -11.03 -2.60 4.22
CA ILE A 14 -9.75 -3.26 4.52
C ILE A 14 -9.94 -4.77 4.70
N ARG A 15 -11.01 -5.20 5.35
CA ARG A 15 -11.35 -6.62 5.49
C ARG A 15 -11.62 -7.27 4.13
N ARG A 16 -12.32 -6.59 3.23
CA ARG A 16 -12.56 -7.06 1.87
C ARG A 16 -11.25 -7.23 1.09
N ILE A 17 -10.36 -6.23 1.16
CA ILE A 17 -9.02 -6.33 0.54
C ILE A 17 -8.27 -7.54 1.09
N SER A 18 -8.32 -7.78 2.39
CA SER A 18 -7.65 -8.92 3.01
C SER A 18 -8.20 -10.25 2.50
N HIS A 19 -9.51 -10.38 2.34
CA HIS A 19 -10.14 -11.56 1.72
C HIS A 19 -9.73 -11.74 0.26
N GLU A 20 -9.67 -10.67 -0.53
CA GLU A 20 -9.23 -10.73 -1.92
C GLU A 20 -7.77 -11.20 -2.04
N ILE A 21 -6.89 -10.75 -1.15
CA ILE A 21 -5.50 -11.22 -1.08
C ILE A 21 -5.45 -12.72 -0.79
N ILE A 22 -6.24 -13.19 0.17
CA ILE A 22 -6.31 -14.60 0.54
C ILE A 22 -6.80 -15.45 -0.64
N GLU A 23 -7.86 -15.03 -1.31
CA GLU A 23 -8.43 -15.76 -2.44
C GLU A 23 -7.50 -15.83 -3.65
N ARG A 24 -6.75 -14.77 -3.91
CA ARG A 24 -5.86 -14.69 -5.06
C ARG A 24 -4.53 -15.43 -4.87
N ASN A 25 -4.15 -15.72 -3.63
CA ASN A 25 -2.86 -16.33 -3.31
C ASN A 25 -3.05 -17.69 -2.64
N ASN A 26 -2.84 -18.77 -3.38
CA ASN A 26 -3.05 -20.13 -2.90
C ASN A 26 -2.07 -20.54 -1.79
N ASN A 27 -0.86 -20.01 -1.81
CA ASN A 27 0.17 -20.32 -0.81
C ASN A 27 0.48 -19.09 0.04
N LEU A 28 -0.30 -18.88 1.10
CA LEU A 28 -0.14 -17.75 2.02
C LEU A 28 1.19 -17.79 2.79
N SER A 29 1.78 -18.96 2.99
CA SER A 29 3.08 -19.09 3.68
C SER A 29 4.24 -18.51 2.87
N ASN A 30 4.03 -18.24 1.57
CA ASN A 30 5.03 -17.61 0.70
C ASN A 30 4.85 -16.10 0.54
N LEU A 31 3.86 -15.50 1.21
CA LEU A 31 3.61 -14.06 1.16
C LEU A 31 4.59 -13.29 2.04
N VAL A 32 4.95 -12.10 1.56
CA VAL A 32 5.61 -11.05 2.35
C VAL A 32 4.88 -9.73 2.08
N ILE A 33 4.50 -9.04 3.15
CA ILE A 33 3.85 -7.73 3.05
C ILE A 33 4.89 -6.64 3.29
N LEU A 34 4.94 -5.67 2.39
CA LEU A 34 5.77 -4.48 2.52
C LEU A 34 4.88 -3.24 2.62
N GLY A 35 4.85 -2.63 3.79
CA GLY A 35 4.17 -1.35 4.00
C GLY A 35 5.07 -0.18 3.58
N VAL A 36 4.63 0.61 2.61
CA VAL A 36 5.39 1.79 2.17
C VAL A 36 5.36 2.85 3.27
N MET A 37 6.53 3.24 3.71
CA MET A 37 6.65 4.27 4.75
C MET A 37 6.23 5.66 4.18
N LYS A 38 5.46 6.45 4.91
CA LYS A 38 4.98 6.16 6.28
C LYS A 38 3.55 5.64 6.27
N ASN A 39 2.72 6.11 5.35
CA ASN A 39 1.27 5.97 5.37
C ASN A 39 0.75 4.59 4.97
N GLY A 40 1.53 3.81 4.24
CA GLY A 40 1.17 2.42 3.91
C GLY A 40 1.34 1.44 5.06
N VAL A 41 2.13 1.79 6.07
CA VAL A 41 2.45 0.89 7.19
C VAL A 41 1.21 0.56 8.03
N PRO A 42 0.34 1.50 8.44
CA PRO A 42 -0.86 1.15 9.18
C PRO A 42 -1.80 0.21 8.42
N LEU A 43 -2.00 0.44 7.13
CA LEU A 43 -2.82 -0.42 6.28
C LEU A 43 -2.22 -1.83 6.19
N ALA A 44 -0.91 -1.93 5.99
CA ALA A 44 -0.20 -3.20 5.92
C ALA A 44 -0.37 -4.01 7.22
N LYS A 45 -0.28 -3.36 8.38
CA LYS A 45 -0.50 -3.98 9.68
C LYS A 45 -1.93 -4.51 9.84
N MET A 46 -2.92 -3.74 9.40
CA MET A 46 -4.32 -4.15 9.46
C MET A 46 -4.62 -5.35 8.56
N ILE A 47 -4.04 -5.37 7.36
CA ILE A 47 -4.15 -6.51 6.43
C ILE A 47 -3.50 -7.76 7.04
N LYS A 48 -2.30 -7.64 7.59
CA LYS A 48 -1.61 -8.74 8.27
C LYS A 48 -2.45 -9.31 9.41
N GLU A 49 -3.01 -8.46 10.26
CA GLU A 49 -3.88 -8.87 11.37
C GLU A 49 -5.13 -9.58 10.87
N ASN A 50 -5.75 -9.11 9.80
CA ASN A 50 -6.91 -9.75 9.21
C ASN A 50 -6.60 -11.14 8.66
N ILE A 51 -5.48 -11.30 7.96
CA ILE A 51 -5.04 -12.60 7.45
C ILE A 51 -4.79 -13.58 8.60
N LEU A 52 -4.15 -13.11 9.66
CA LEU A 52 -3.92 -13.93 10.86
C LEU A 52 -5.24 -14.39 11.50
N LYS A 53 -6.23 -13.50 11.61
CA LYS A 53 -7.54 -13.85 12.17
C LYS A 53 -8.34 -14.81 11.29
N ILE A 54 -8.27 -14.63 9.97
CA ILE A 54 -9.08 -15.42 9.02
C ILE A 54 -8.46 -16.79 8.78
N GLU A 55 -7.14 -16.86 8.54
CA GLU A 55 -6.44 -18.07 8.09
C GLU A 55 -5.47 -18.64 9.12
N ASN A 56 -5.27 -17.97 10.25
CA ASN A 56 -4.31 -18.36 11.27
C ASN A 56 -2.85 -18.48 10.74
N ILE A 57 -2.51 -17.61 9.80
CA ILE A 57 -1.17 -17.52 9.20
C ILE A 57 -0.60 -16.15 9.52
N ASP A 58 0.59 -16.12 10.10
CA ASP A 58 1.32 -14.91 10.42
C ASP A 58 2.25 -14.54 9.24
N VAL A 59 1.79 -13.67 8.36
CA VAL A 59 2.55 -13.22 7.19
C VAL A 59 3.64 -12.23 7.61
N PRO A 60 4.90 -12.43 7.20
CA PRO A 60 5.95 -11.46 7.46
C PRO A 60 5.61 -10.08 6.90
N LEU A 61 5.86 -9.04 7.69
CA LEU A 61 5.66 -7.65 7.31
C LEU A 61 6.93 -6.85 7.57
N HIS A 62 7.34 -6.06 6.59
CA HIS A 62 8.44 -5.11 6.71
C HIS A 62 8.00 -3.72 6.28
N ASN A 63 8.58 -2.70 6.89
CA ASN A 63 8.39 -1.32 6.47
C ASN A 63 9.38 -1.02 5.34
N LEU A 64 8.89 -0.50 4.24
CA LEU A 64 9.69 -0.18 3.06
C LEU A 64 9.93 1.32 2.97
N ASP A 65 11.17 1.73 3.14
CA ASP A 65 11.61 3.11 2.89
C ASP A 65 12.04 3.25 1.43
N ILE A 66 11.28 4.01 0.65
CA ILE A 66 11.55 4.23 -0.78
C ILE A 66 12.32 5.52 -1.06
N SER A 67 12.70 6.26 -0.05
CA SER A 67 13.29 7.61 -0.22
C SER A 67 14.55 7.60 -1.09
N GLY A 68 15.34 6.54 -1.05
CA GLY A 68 16.51 6.36 -1.90
C GLY A 68 16.22 5.98 -3.37
N TYR A 69 14.96 5.69 -3.71
CA TYR A 69 14.55 5.24 -5.05
C TYR A 69 13.60 6.20 -5.76
N ARG A 70 13.26 7.32 -5.12
CA ARG A 70 12.38 8.34 -5.72
C ARG A 70 13.13 9.09 -6.83
N ASP A 71 12.40 9.40 -7.91
CA ASP A 71 12.94 10.14 -9.05
C ASP A 71 12.80 11.66 -8.92
N ASP A 72 12.04 12.14 -7.92
CA ASP A 72 11.76 13.56 -7.66
C ASP A 72 12.66 14.18 -6.59
N ILE A 73 13.33 13.36 -5.77
CA ILE A 73 14.17 13.81 -4.65
C ILE A 73 15.45 12.94 -4.59
N THR A 74 16.59 13.58 -4.33
CA THR A 74 17.83 12.87 -4.00
C THR A 74 17.99 12.80 -2.48
N VAL A 75 18.13 11.59 -1.96
CA VAL A 75 18.34 11.34 -0.52
C VAL A 75 19.59 10.49 -0.34
N ASP A 76 20.54 10.99 0.44
CA ASP A 76 21.82 10.31 0.65
C ASP A 76 21.73 9.19 1.68
N ASN A 77 20.84 9.35 2.68
CA ASN A 77 20.66 8.39 3.76
C ASN A 77 19.20 7.93 3.84
N PHE A 78 18.99 6.63 3.72
CA PHE A 78 17.67 6.01 3.92
C PHE A 78 17.82 4.61 4.51
N THR A 79 16.78 4.11 5.15
CA THR A 79 16.78 2.79 5.77
C THR A 79 16.58 1.71 4.71
N LYS A 80 17.65 0.96 4.41
CA LYS A 80 17.59 -0.16 3.49
C LYS A 80 17.21 -1.43 4.25
N LEU A 81 16.27 -2.20 3.70
CA LEU A 81 15.92 -3.51 4.25
C LEU A 81 17.04 -4.52 4.04
N ASP A 82 17.22 -5.39 5.02
CA ASP A 82 18.10 -6.55 4.93
C ASP A 82 17.23 -7.82 4.97
N VAL A 83 16.61 -8.13 3.85
CA VAL A 83 15.75 -9.30 3.67
C VAL A 83 15.90 -9.82 2.24
N ASP A 84 15.90 -11.12 2.06
CA ASP A 84 15.90 -11.77 0.74
C ASP A 84 14.47 -12.09 0.33
N LEU A 85 14.01 -11.45 -0.74
CA LEU A 85 12.66 -11.64 -1.29
C LEU A 85 12.61 -12.64 -2.45
N THR A 86 13.71 -13.33 -2.73
CA THR A 86 13.78 -14.29 -3.84
C THR A 86 12.73 -15.39 -3.68
N ASN A 87 11.98 -15.64 -4.76
CA ASN A 87 10.87 -16.60 -4.85
C ASN A 87 9.66 -16.31 -3.94
N LYS A 88 9.63 -15.17 -3.28
CA LYS A 88 8.48 -14.75 -2.48
C LYS A 88 7.41 -14.08 -3.36
N VAL A 89 6.17 -14.14 -2.92
CA VAL A 89 5.11 -13.27 -3.43
C VAL A 89 5.08 -12.04 -2.52
N VAL A 90 5.42 -10.90 -3.09
CA VAL A 90 5.52 -9.63 -2.35
C VAL A 90 4.29 -8.79 -2.60
N ILE A 91 3.65 -8.34 -1.54
CA ILE A 91 2.53 -7.39 -1.63
C ILE A 91 3.00 -6.04 -1.13
N ILE A 92 3.07 -5.08 -2.03
CA ILE A 92 3.30 -3.67 -1.71
C ILE A 92 1.98 -3.09 -1.21
N VAL A 93 2.00 -2.43 -0.08
CA VAL A 93 0.82 -1.79 0.50
C VAL A 93 1.07 -0.29 0.70
N ASP A 94 0.20 0.52 0.12
CA ASP A 94 0.18 1.97 0.30
C ASP A 94 -1.26 2.47 0.55
N ASP A 95 -1.40 3.65 1.11
CA ASP A 95 -2.72 4.21 1.40
C ASP A 95 -3.42 4.72 0.14
N VAL A 96 -2.73 5.49 -0.69
CA VAL A 96 -3.30 6.17 -1.86
C VAL A 96 -2.41 5.97 -3.09
N LEU A 97 -3.02 5.54 -4.19
CA LEU A 97 -2.40 5.54 -5.51
C LEU A 97 -2.74 6.85 -6.23
N PHE A 98 -1.72 7.60 -6.61
CA PHE A 98 -1.83 8.85 -7.36
C PHE A 98 -1.21 8.70 -8.75
N THR A 99 0.06 9.07 -8.90
CA THR A 99 0.75 9.05 -10.21
C THR A 99 1.33 7.68 -10.57
N GLY A 100 1.55 6.83 -9.59
CA GLY A 100 2.25 5.55 -9.73
C GLY A 100 3.75 5.61 -9.44
N ARG A 101 4.31 6.78 -9.17
CA ARG A 101 5.76 6.94 -8.94
C ARG A 101 6.22 6.29 -7.64
N THR A 102 5.41 6.31 -6.60
CA THR A 102 5.69 5.59 -5.35
C THR A 102 5.74 4.07 -5.58
N ALA A 103 4.80 3.53 -6.35
CA ALA A 103 4.79 2.11 -6.71
C ALA A 103 6.02 1.71 -7.53
N ARG A 104 6.42 2.53 -8.49
CA ARG A 104 7.65 2.30 -9.27
C ARG A 104 8.88 2.27 -8.37
N ALA A 105 9.04 3.27 -7.49
CA ALA A 105 10.16 3.34 -6.56
C ALA A 105 10.18 2.12 -5.61
N SER A 106 9.01 1.66 -5.18
CA SER A 106 8.86 0.45 -4.37
C SER A 106 9.33 -0.81 -5.11
N MET A 107 8.98 -0.94 -6.39
CA MET A 107 9.44 -2.07 -7.21
C MET A 107 10.96 -2.05 -7.41
N ASP A 108 11.56 -0.89 -7.63
CA ASP A 108 13.01 -0.75 -7.73
C ASP A 108 13.71 -1.18 -6.43
N ALA A 109 13.18 -0.77 -5.29
CA ALA A 109 13.69 -1.20 -3.98
C ALA A 109 13.60 -2.71 -3.79
N ILE A 110 12.49 -3.32 -4.19
CA ILE A 110 12.25 -4.75 -4.06
C ILE A 110 13.23 -5.56 -4.94
N ILE A 111 13.49 -5.12 -6.15
CA ILE A 111 14.41 -5.78 -7.08
C ILE A 111 15.84 -5.83 -6.50
N ASP A 112 16.25 -4.84 -5.73
CA ASP A 112 17.52 -4.86 -5.01
C ASP A 112 17.56 -5.90 -3.86
N LEU A 113 16.43 -6.42 -3.45
CA LEU A 113 16.30 -7.39 -2.35
C LEU A 113 16.14 -8.83 -2.82
N GLY A 114 16.27 -9.10 -4.11
CA GLY A 114 16.16 -10.43 -4.70
C GLY A 114 15.26 -10.45 -5.92
N ARG A 115 14.89 -11.67 -6.34
CA ARG A 115 13.96 -11.87 -7.46
C ARG A 115 12.67 -12.51 -6.95
N PRO A 116 11.67 -11.72 -6.56
CA PRO A 116 10.35 -12.25 -6.19
C PRO A 116 9.73 -13.05 -7.33
N SER A 117 8.90 -14.03 -7.00
CA SER A 117 8.11 -14.75 -8.01
C SER A 117 6.99 -13.87 -8.56
N LYS A 118 6.43 -13.01 -7.72
CA LYS A 118 5.39 -12.03 -8.08
C LYS A 118 5.51 -10.80 -7.18
N ILE A 119 5.12 -9.66 -7.73
CA ILE A 119 4.88 -8.43 -6.96
C ILE A 119 3.43 -8.04 -7.21
N GLN A 120 2.66 -7.87 -6.13
CA GLN A 120 1.29 -7.39 -6.15
C GLN A 120 1.22 -6.04 -5.42
N PHE A 121 0.19 -5.25 -5.73
CA PHE A 121 0.04 -3.90 -5.18
C PHE A 121 -1.36 -3.70 -4.61
N ALA A 122 -1.44 -3.28 -3.36
CA ALA A 122 -2.69 -2.99 -2.66
C ALA A 122 -2.72 -1.53 -2.20
N VAL A 123 -3.82 -0.85 -2.47
CA VAL A 123 -4.07 0.51 -1.99
C VAL A 123 -5.49 0.63 -1.42
N LEU A 124 -5.67 1.52 -0.46
CA LEU A 124 -7.00 1.81 0.04
C LEU A 124 -7.78 2.66 -0.96
N ILE A 125 -7.14 3.66 -1.53
CA ILE A 125 -7.74 4.62 -2.47
C ILE A 125 -6.92 4.70 -3.75
N ASP A 126 -7.58 4.57 -4.89
CA ASP A 126 -7.05 4.97 -6.19
C ASP A 126 -7.73 6.27 -6.61
N ARG A 127 -6.99 7.36 -6.67
CA ARG A 127 -7.55 8.68 -6.98
C ARG A 127 -7.41 9.10 -8.45
N GLY A 128 -6.88 8.25 -9.30
CA GLY A 128 -6.61 8.57 -10.70
C GLY A 128 -5.31 9.36 -10.89
N HIS A 129 -5.16 10.03 -12.02
CA HIS A 129 -3.99 10.84 -12.37
C HIS A 129 -2.68 10.06 -12.59
N ARG A 130 -2.78 8.82 -13.03
CA ARG A 130 -1.60 8.01 -13.33
C ARG A 130 -0.72 8.66 -14.40
N GLU A 131 0.57 8.71 -14.11
CA GLU A 131 1.62 9.13 -15.05
C GLU A 131 2.44 7.93 -15.57
N LEU A 132 2.34 6.79 -14.91
CA LEU A 132 2.99 5.54 -15.26
C LEU A 132 1.93 4.44 -15.48
N PRO A 133 2.21 3.41 -16.31
CA PRO A 133 1.27 2.33 -16.60
C PRO A 133 1.23 1.32 -15.44
N ILE A 134 0.92 1.79 -14.26
CA ILE A 134 0.85 1.00 -13.02
C ILE A 134 -0.57 1.00 -12.50
N ARG A 135 -1.09 -0.19 -12.19
CA ARG A 135 -2.39 -0.40 -11.57
C ARG A 135 -2.22 -1.18 -10.28
N ALA A 136 -3.07 -0.90 -9.28
CA ALA A 136 -3.15 -1.75 -8.11
C ALA A 136 -3.95 -3.01 -8.42
N ASP A 137 -3.50 -4.13 -7.85
CA ASP A 137 -4.22 -5.42 -7.92
C ASP A 137 -5.41 -5.44 -6.97
N TYR A 138 -5.29 -4.74 -5.85
CA TYR A 138 -6.31 -4.63 -4.82
C TYR A 138 -6.57 -3.16 -4.54
N VAL A 139 -7.80 -2.72 -4.73
CA VAL A 139 -8.22 -1.34 -4.54
C VAL A 139 -9.39 -1.30 -3.58
N GLY A 140 -9.27 -0.54 -2.52
CA GLY A 140 -10.38 -0.34 -1.59
C GLY A 140 -11.53 0.44 -2.24
N LYS A 141 -11.22 1.59 -2.79
CA LYS A 141 -12.20 2.41 -3.53
C LYS A 141 -11.50 3.24 -4.61
N ASN A 142 -12.11 3.25 -5.80
CA ASN A 142 -11.77 4.22 -6.84
C ASN A 142 -12.48 5.54 -6.52
N MET A 143 -11.71 6.59 -6.41
CA MET A 143 -12.20 7.89 -5.97
C MET A 143 -11.57 8.99 -6.83
N PRO A 144 -12.10 9.22 -8.03
CA PRO A 144 -11.59 10.26 -8.90
C PRO A 144 -11.62 11.62 -8.18
N THR A 145 -10.49 12.30 -8.17
CA THR A 145 -10.32 13.61 -7.55
C THR A 145 -9.83 14.60 -8.59
N SER A 146 -10.00 15.90 -8.31
CA SER A 146 -9.35 16.93 -9.11
C SER A 146 -7.85 17.00 -8.77
N PHE A 147 -7.06 17.57 -9.66
CA PHE A 147 -5.61 17.71 -9.45
C PHE A 147 -5.28 18.57 -8.23
N ASN A 148 -6.14 19.53 -7.90
CA ASN A 148 -5.99 20.45 -6.77
C ASN A 148 -6.47 19.85 -5.43
N GLU A 149 -7.06 18.68 -5.46
CA GLU A 149 -7.47 17.97 -4.25
C GLU A 149 -6.37 17.04 -3.79
N SER A 150 -6.31 16.78 -2.49
CA SER A 150 -5.50 15.72 -1.91
C SER A 150 -6.37 14.81 -1.07
N VAL A 151 -5.96 13.56 -0.95
CA VAL A 151 -6.63 12.55 -0.14
C VAL A 151 -5.80 12.30 1.11
N GLN A 152 -6.45 12.38 2.26
CA GLN A 152 -5.86 12.04 3.56
C GLN A 152 -6.57 10.84 4.14
N VAL A 153 -5.80 9.86 4.59
CA VAL A 153 -6.31 8.68 5.27
C VAL A 153 -5.87 8.70 6.72
N ASN A 154 -6.82 8.63 7.64
CA ASN A 154 -6.57 8.48 9.07
C ASN A 154 -6.98 7.07 9.48
N PHE A 155 -6.04 6.31 10.06
CA PHE A 155 -6.28 4.92 10.41
C PHE A 155 -6.74 4.72 11.86
N TYR A 156 -6.41 5.62 12.76
CA TYR A 156 -6.62 5.48 14.20
C TYR A 156 -7.52 6.57 14.76
N GLU A 157 -7.01 7.78 14.96
CA GLU A 157 -7.79 8.89 15.46
C GLU A 157 -8.65 9.46 14.34
N GLU A 158 -9.93 9.70 14.63
CA GLU A 158 -10.89 10.15 13.62
C GLU A 158 -10.78 9.36 12.32
N ALA A 159 -10.79 8.03 12.43
CA ALA A 159 -10.55 7.14 11.32
C ALA A 159 -11.48 7.41 10.13
N GLY A 160 -10.93 7.40 8.94
CA GLY A 160 -11.66 7.64 7.71
C GLY A 160 -10.79 8.17 6.58
N VAL A 161 -11.45 8.48 5.48
CA VAL A 161 -10.84 9.07 4.29
C VAL A 161 -11.44 10.46 4.05
N PHE A 162 -10.58 11.43 3.84
CA PHE A 162 -10.95 12.84 3.72
C PHE A 162 -10.37 13.44 2.45
N ILE A 163 -11.08 14.41 1.88
CA ILE A 163 -10.56 15.27 0.81
C ILE A 163 -10.24 16.65 1.37
N LEU A 164 -9.09 17.14 0.95
CA LEU A 164 -8.59 18.49 1.21
C LEU A 164 -8.44 19.23 -0.13
N ASN A 165 -8.97 20.45 -0.20
CA ASN A 165 -8.63 21.33 -1.30
C ASN A 165 -7.30 22.01 -1.00
N LYS A 166 -6.34 21.90 -1.90
CA LYS A 166 -5.13 22.71 -1.82
C LYS A 166 -5.52 24.14 -2.18
N GLU A 167 -5.43 25.03 -1.21
CA GLU A 167 -5.53 26.48 -1.51
C GLU A 167 -4.47 26.86 -2.54
N LYS A 168 -4.88 27.74 -3.48
CA LYS A 168 -4.01 28.25 -4.55
C LYS A 168 -2.87 29.07 -3.99
#